data_357daaf8de3f5238f0c909f68b6111f3
#
_entry.id   357daaf8de3f5238f0c909f68b6111f3
#
_cell.length_a   1.000
_cell.length_b   1.000
_cell.length_c   1.000
_cell.angle_alpha   90.00
_cell.angle_beta   90.00
_cell.angle_gamma   90.00
#
_symmetry.space_group_name_H-M   'P 1'
#
loop_
_entity.id
_entity.type
_entity.pdbx_description
1 polymer ?
#
loop_
_entity_poly.entity_id
_entity_poly.type
_entity_poly.pdbx_seq_one_letter_code
_entity_poly.pdbx_strand_id
1 'polypeptide(L)'
;MNASLRDRYDLAFTLYPYARSSDQDSASPVRHPVVIVGGGPVGLAAALDLGRMGVPVVVLDDHEGVGAGSRAICFAKRTLEICQRMGAAKPMLDKGIVWNIGKVFHDAGLLYEFNLLPEDGHRFPAFINLQQPYFEKFLYDAIRTEQAKGAPIQIRGKNRVDAMSTEADHSLLDISTPDGGYQIKADWIIACDGAGSPIRSMLGLDFEGRVFQDNFLIADVRMTAPFPTERWFWFEPHFKSGDSALLHKQPDDIWRIDFQLGWEIDRENELCPKNVRARVDAMLGPDIDYELVWTSIYTFQCRRMAKFRHKNVIFAGDSAHQVSPFGARGANSGIQDVDNLCWKLKMVLDGSAPERLLDSYHTERAHGADENILNSTRSTDFITPKSDISKLFRNAVLSLSADHAFARPLVNSGRLSVPCVYDGSQLNTADALPDAPMRARPGAPCPDAPLADGFLLDNLCKGFSLLGINTQIAPNEPLHSISVTSKSAPDIAVRYLGDAQTGVYLIRPDQHVAGRWPTYDAQSISRALAMATAQETRDG
;
A
#
# COMPACT_ATOMS: atom_id res chain seq x y z
N MET A 1 0.98 12.61 -35.65
CA MET A 1 1.86 12.73 -34.46
C MET A 1 0.94 12.91 -33.26
N ASN A 2 0.76 11.86 -32.48
CA ASN A 2 -0.03 11.96 -31.25
C ASN A 2 0.77 12.82 -30.27
N ALA A 3 0.23 13.99 -29.88
CA ALA A 3 0.66 14.66 -28.67
C ALA A 3 0.74 13.61 -27.57
N SER A 4 1.88 13.51 -26.88
CA SER A 4 2.09 12.44 -25.92
C SER A 4 1.00 12.55 -24.86
N LEU A 5 0.50 11.40 -24.36
CA LEU A 5 -0.47 11.37 -23.26
C LEU A 5 0.01 12.15 -22.03
N ARG A 6 1.32 12.43 -21.92
CA ARG A 6 1.94 13.33 -20.94
C ARG A 6 1.42 14.77 -21.04
N ASP A 7 1.10 15.24 -22.25
CA ASP A 7 0.69 16.64 -22.47
C ASP A 7 -0.78 16.90 -22.14
N ARG A 8 -1.57 15.82 -21.93
CA ARG A 8 -3.00 15.92 -21.59
C ARG A 8 -3.30 15.82 -20.10
N TYR A 9 -2.46 15.11 -19.35
CA TYR A 9 -2.38 15.24 -17.91
C TYR A 9 -1.35 16.35 -17.62
N ASP A 10 -1.74 17.48 -17.03
CA ASP A 10 -0.83 18.47 -16.44
C ASP A 10 0.00 17.90 -15.25
N LEU A 11 0.22 16.58 -15.23
CA LEU A 11 0.83 15.79 -14.17
C LEU A 11 2.17 15.16 -14.56
N ALA A 12 2.79 15.62 -15.65
CA ALA A 12 4.15 15.23 -16.00
C ALA A 12 5.14 15.98 -15.09
N PHE A 13 5.57 15.35 -14.01
CA PHE A 13 6.59 15.91 -13.13
C PHE A 13 7.95 15.31 -13.44
N THR A 14 8.91 16.13 -13.89
CA THR A 14 10.32 15.77 -13.84
C THR A 14 10.79 16.06 -12.41
N LEU A 15 10.95 15.04 -11.59
CA LEU A 15 11.26 15.19 -10.17
C LEU A 15 12.75 15.10 -9.88
N TYR A 16 13.43 14.17 -10.55
CA TYR A 16 14.84 13.87 -10.35
C TYR A 16 15.55 13.71 -11.71
N PRO A 17 15.81 14.83 -12.41
CA PRO A 17 16.49 14.79 -13.70
C PRO A 17 17.86 14.13 -13.55
N TYR A 18 18.38 13.57 -14.65
CA TYR A 18 19.72 13.03 -14.63
C TYR A 18 20.73 14.07 -14.15
N ALA A 19 21.57 13.65 -13.23
CA ALA A 19 22.74 14.39 -12.78
C ALA A 19 23.88 13.39 -12.60
N ARG A 20 25.06 13.74 -13.13
CA ARG A 20 26.26 12.91 -12.98
C ARG A 20 26.61 12.80 -11.49
N SER A 21 26.76 11.57 -11.00
CA SER A 21 27.16 11.33 -9.61
C SER A 21 28.69 11.18 -9.51
N SER A 22 29.24 11.48 -8.33
CA SER A 22 30.67 11.28 -8.03
C SER A 22 31.11 9.82 -8.18
N ASP A 23 30.19 8.87 -8.06
CA ASP A 23 30.50 7.44 -8.20
C ASP A 23 30.91 7.09 -9.63
N GLN A 24 30.46 7.85 -10.64
CA GLN A 24 30.83 7.65 -12.03
C GLN A 24 32.29 8.04 -12.33
N ASP A 25 32.91 8.82 -11.46
CA ASP A 25 34.30 9.25 -11.58
C ASP A 25 35.23 8.44 -10.67
N SER A 26 34.68 7.49 -9.92
CA SER A 26 35.46 6.65 -9.00
C SER A 26 36.23 5.57 -9.73
N ALA A 27 37.50 5.38 -9.37
CA ALA A 27 38.37 4.34 -9.94
C ALA A 27 37.93 2.91 -9.55
N SER A 28 37.10 2.76 -8.54
CA SER A 28 36.56 1.47 -8.08
C SER A 28 35.09 1.64 -7.64
N PRO A 29 34.27 0.58 -7.72
CA PRO A 29 32.87 0.66 -7.34
C PRO A 29 32.69 1.15 -5.90
N VAL A 30 31.93 2.25 -5.73
CA VAL A 30 31.61 2.83 -4.43
C VAL A 30 30.60 1.94 -3.71
N ARG A 31 30.79 1.75 -2.39
CA ARG A 31 29.93 0.90 -1.55
C ARG A 31 28.88 1.74 -0.83
N HIS A 32 27.61 1.34 -0.94
CA HIS A 32 26.47 1.98 -0.29
C HIS A 32 25.76 1.00 0.65
N PRO A 33 25.34 1.44 1.86
CA PRO A 33 24.63 0.58 2.80
C PRO A 33 23.31 0.05 2.23
N VAL A 34 22.53 0.93 1.56
CA VAL A 34 21.23 0.55 0.95
C VAL A 34 21.11 1.17 -0.43
N VAL A 35 20.82 0.33 -1.41
CA VAL A 35 20.44 0.75 -2.77
C VAL A 35 19.00 0.33 -3.02
N ILE A 36 18.16 1.28 -3.43
CA ILE A 36 16.76 1.04 -3.82
C ILE A 36 16.70 1.11 -5.34
N VAL A 37 16.19 0.06 -5.98
CA VAL A 37 16.00 0.02 -7.44
C VAL A 37 14.53 0.26 -7.75
N GLY A 38 14.25 1.38 -8.43
CA GLY A 38 12.92 1.88 -8.75
C GLY A 38 12.48 3.07 -7.87
N GLY A 39 12.23 4.21 -8.52
CA GLY A 39 11.77 5.48 -7.94
C GLY A 39 10.24 5.67 -7.96
N GLY A 40 9.47 4.59 -8.04
CA GLY A 40 8.01 4.62 -7.91
C GLY A 40 7.54 4.81 -6.47
N PRO A 41 6.21 4.73 -6.20
CA PRO A 41 5.64 5.05 -4.89
C PRO A 41 6.25 4.22 -3.74
N VAL A 42 6.58 2.95 -3.98
CA VAL A 42 7.16 2.06 -2.96
C VAL A 42 8.63 2.41 -2.69
N GLY A 43 9.41 2.64 -3.75
CA GLY A 43 10.82 3.00 -3.59
C GLY A 43 11.03 4.38 -2.98
N LEU A 44 10.22 5.38 -3.37
CA LEU A 44 10.24 6.71 -2.75
C LEU A 44 9.83 6.65 -1.27
N ALA A 45 8.81 5.86 -0.93
CA ALA A 45 8.42 5.66 0.47
C ALA A 45 9.53 4.99 1.29
N ALA A 46 10.20 3.95 0.74
CA ALA A 46 11.34 3.29 1.40
C ALA A 46 12.51 4.25 1.61
N ALA A 47 12.83 5.06 0.60
CA ALA A 47 13.89 6.07 0.70
C ALA A 47 13.57 7.12 1.77
N LEU A 48 12.33 7.60 1.81
CA LEU A 48 11.87 8.57 2.80
C LEU A 48 11.96 8.00 4.21
N ASP A 49 11.45 6.80 4.44
CA ASP A 49 11.39 6.19 5.76
C ASP A 49 12.79 5.87 6.31
N LEU A 50 13.64 5.22 5.51
CA LEU A 50 15.04 4.93 5.87
C LEU A 50 15.85 6.22 6.10
N GLY A 51 15.74 7.20 5.19
CA GLY A 51 16.46 8.45 5.32
C GLY A 51 16.07 9.26 6.55
N ARG A 52 14.79 9.25 6.94
CA ARG A 52 14.30 9.85 8.20
C ARG A 52 14.86 9.15 9.46
N MET A 53 15.26 7.89 9.33
CA MET A 53 15.94 7.13 10.36
C MET A 53 17.48 7.28 10.29
N GLY A 54 18.00 8.14 9.38
CA GLY A 54 19.42 8.42 9.22
C GLY A 54 20.19 7.35 8.45
N VAL A 55 19.52 6.43 7.76
CA VAL A 55 20.17 5.42 6.91
C VAL A 55 20.55 6.06 5.58
N PRO A 56 21.83 5.97 5.14
CA PRO A 56 22.22 6.41 3.82
C PRO A 56 21.59 5.52 2.74
N VAL A 57 20.86 6.13 1.81
CA VAL A 57 20.18 5.42 0.72
C VAL A 57 20.46 6.05 -0.63
N VAL A 58 20.64 5.21 -1.64
CA VAL A 58 20.72 5.61 -3.06
C VAL A 58 19.55 4.97 -3.80
N VAL A 59 18.69 5.78 -4.40
CA VAL A 59 17.61 5.33 -5.28
C VAL A 59 18.09 5.41 -6.72
N LEU A 60 17.96 4.32 -7.48
CA LEU A 60 18.25 4.25 -8.91
C LEU A 60 16.94 4.09 -9.67
N ASP A 61 16.69 4.95 -10.64
CA ASP A 61 15.52 4.87 -11.52
C ASP A 61 15.93 5.07 -12.98
N ASP A 62 15.35 4.31 -13.90
CA ASP A 62 15.58 4.42 -15.34
C ASP A 62 14.82 5.60 -15.97
N HIS A 63 13.91 6.23 -15.23
CA HIS A 63 13.21 7.46 -15.58
C HIS A 63 13.76 8.66 -14.77
N GLU A 64 13.21 9.84 -15.00
CA GLU A 64 13.61 11.09 -14.32
C GLU A 64 12.44 11.76 -13.59
N GLY A 65 11.41 11.00 -13.31
CA GLY A 65 10.21 11.52 -12.66
C GLY A 65 9.04 10.56 -12.73
N VAL A 66 7.86 11.10 -12.53
CA VAL A 66 6.63 10.35 -12.45
C VAL A 66 6.27 9.73 -13.79
N GLY A 67 5.92 8.44 -13.77
CA GLY A 67 5.48 7.70 -14.94
C GLY A 67 4.21 8.28 -15.58
N ALA A 68 4.05 8.10 -16.90
CA ALA A 68 2.83 8.50 -17.60
C ALA A 68 1.65 7.62 -17.17
N GLY A 69 0.54 8.24 -16.82
CA GLY A 69 -0.72 7.59 -16.45
C GLY A 69 -0.83 7.22 -14.97
N SER A 70 -2.07 7.15 -14.50
CA SER A 70 -2.38 6.86 -13.11
C SER A 70 -2.88 5.42 -12.98
N ARG A 71 -2.07 4.53 -12.42
CA ARG A 71 -2.49 3.14 -12.14
C ARG A 71 -3.24 3.06 -10.81
N ALA A 72 -2.59 3.47 -9.72
CA ALA A 72 -3.21 3.55 -8.41
C ALA A 72 -3.93 4.88 -8.23
N ILE A 73 -5.15 4.82 -7.67
CA ILE A 73 -5.93 6.03 -7.33
C ILE A 73 -6.52 5.99 -5.94
N CYS A 74 -6.79 4.81 -5.37
CA CYS A 74 -7.45 4.70 -4.08
C CYS A 74 -6.43 4.39 -2.99
N PHE A 75 -6.19 5.35 -2.09
CA PHE A 75 -5.29 5.17 -0.95
C PHE A 75 -6.08 5.04 0.34
N ALA A 76 -5.85 3.93 1.04
CA ALA A 76 -6.59 3.55 2.23
C ALA A 76 -6.10 4.29 3.48
N LYS A 77 -6.95 4.31 4.50
CA LYS A 77 -6.67 4.86 5.84
C LYS A 77 -5.28 4.44 6.35
N ARG A 78 -4.93 3.14 6.28
CA ARG A 78 -3.62 2.66 6.76
C ARG A 78 -2.45 3.26 5.99
N THR A 79 -2.57 3.42 4.68
CA THR A 79 -1.54 4.08 3.86
C THR A 79 -1.37 5.55 4.27
N LEU A 80 -2.46 6.25 4.57
CA LEU A 80 -2.40 7.64 5.06
C LEU A 80 -1.76 7.73 6.46
N GLU A 81 -2.02 6.78 7.35
CA GLU A 81 -1.38 6.67 8.66
C GLU A 81 0.15 6.46 8.52
N ILE A 82 0.56 5.56 7.63
CA ILE A 82 1.98 5.34 7.32
C ILE A 82 2.62 6.61 6.72
N CYS A 83 1.97 7.23 5.73
CA CYS A 83 2.44 8.49 5.14
C CYS A 83 2.49 9.63 6.18
N GLN A 84 1.58 9.64 7.17
CA GLN A 84 1.62 10.60 8.28
C GLN A 84 2.88 10.40 9.13
N ARG A 85 3.18 9.15 9.51
CA ARG A 85 4.42 8.82 10.23
C ARG A 85 5.66 9.28 9.46
N MET A 86 5.61 9.19 8.13
CA MET A 86 6.66 9.66 7.23
C MET A 86 6.66 11.18 6.99
N GLY A 87 5.60 11.90 7.40
CA GLY A 87 5.46 13.35 7.18
C GLY A 87 4.95 13.77 5.81
N ALA A 88 4.35 12.85 5.04
CA ALA A 88 3.86 13.08 3.68
C ALA A 88 2.33 13.13 3.54
N ALA A 89 1.54 12.81 4.58
CA ALA A 89 0.09 12.62 4.45
C ALA A 89 -0.70 13.91 4.22
N LYS A 90 -0.28 15.05 4.82
CA LYS A 90 -1.07 16.28 4.76
C LYS A 90 -1.37 16.74 3.32
N PRO A 91 -0.39 16.91 2.41
CA PRO A 91 -0.68 17.31 1.04
C PRO A 91 -1.49 16.26 0.27
N MET A 92 -1.35 14.96 0.61
CA MET A 92 -2.16 13.89 0.03
C MET A 92 -3.64 14.02 0.42
N LEU A 93 -3.91 14.32 1.69
CA LEU A 93 -5.27 14.52 2.19
C LEU A 93 -5.89 15.82 1.65
N ASP A 94 -5.11 16.91 1.61
CA ASP A 94 -5.57 18.22 1.11
C ASP A 94 -5.94 18.16 -0.39
N LYS A 95 -5.23 17.35 -1.19
CA LYS A 95 -5.48 17.21 -2.63
C LYS A 95 -6.49 16.12 -2.95
N GLY A 96 -6.48 15.02 -2.18
CA GLY A 96 -7.27 13.82 -2.43
C GLY A 96 -8.77 14.03 -2.27
N ILE A 97 -9.56 13.29 -3.01
CA ILE A 97 -11.02 13.25 -2.88
C ILE A 97 -11.39 12.19 -1.83
N VAL A 98 -11.92 12.64 -0.70
CA VAL A 98 -12.36 11.76 0.40
C VAL A 98 -13.63 11.02 0.04
N TRP A 99 -13.69 9.73 0.36
CA TRP A 99 -14.91 8.95 0.27
C TRP A 99 -14.92 7.79 1.29
N ASN A 100 -16.12 7.48 1.81
CA ASN A 100 -16.38 6.37 2.71
C ASN A 100 -17.54 5.49 2.19
N ILE A 101 -18.41 6.06 1.35
CA ILE A 101 -19.63 5.42 0.87
C ILE A 101 -19.36 4.75 -0.47
N GLY A 102 -19.83 3.52 -0.59
CA GLY A 102 -19.91 2.81 -1.85
C GLY A 102 -21.33 2.35 -2.13
N LYS A 103 -21.70 2.32 -3.43
CA LYS A 103 -23.00 1.85 -3.92
C LYS A 103 -22.84 0.72 -4.92
N VAL A 104 -23.66 -0.29 -4.79
CA VAL A 104 -23.72 -1.43 -5.69
C VAL A 104 -25.03 -1.42 -6.44
N PHE A 105 -24.94 -1.48 -7.75
CA PHE A 105 -26.08 -1.48 -8.65
C PHE A 105 -26.15 -2.80 -9.44
N HIS A 106 -27.34 -3.19 -9.82
CA HIS A 106 -27.60 -4.22 -10.81
C HIS A 106 -28.59 -3.68 -11.82
N ASP A 107 -28.24 -3.72 -13.10
CA ASP A 107 -28.96 -3.00 -14.15
C ASP A 107 -29.06 -1.49 -13.79
N ALA A 108 -30.26 -0.93 -13.75
CA ALA A 108 -30.54 0.45 -13.33
C ALA A 108 -30.81 0.58 -11.81
N GLY A 109 -30.98 -0.53 -11.09
CA GLY A 109 -31.42 -0.56 -9.69
C GLY A 109 -30.28 -0.50 -8.67
N LEU A 110 -30.39 0.35 -7.65
CA LEU A 110 -29.52 0.31 -6.48
C LEU A 110 -29.86 -0.92 -5.64
N LEU A 111 -28.86 -1.82 -5.43
CA LEU A 111 -29.03 -2.99 -4.58
C LEU A 111 -28.81 -2.63 -3.11
N TYR A 112 -27.69 -2.00 -2.80
CA TYR A 112 -27.37 -1.55 -1.44
C TYR A 112 -26.24 -0.52 -1.44
N GLU A 113 -26.15 0.17 -0.31
CA GLU A 113 -25.07 1.08 0.05
C GLU A 113 -24.26 0.51 1.22
N PHE A 114 -22.98 0.82 1.26
CA PHE A 114 -22.11 0.46 2.38
C PHE A 114 -21.23 1.63 2.78
N ASN A 115 -20.97 1.74 4.11
CA ASN A 115 -20.00 2.67 4.68
C ASN A 115 -18.78 1.90 5.18
N LEU A 116 -17.60 2.25 4.68
CA LEU A 116 -16.34 1.57 5.03
C LEU A 116 -15.74 2.03 6.36
N LEU A 117 -16.20 3.14 6.90
CA LEU A 117 -15.73 3.70 8.17
C LEU A 117 -16.92 4.34 8.91
N PRO A 118 -17.82 3.52 9.50
CA PRO A 118 -19.01 4.01 10.15
C PRO A 118 -18.74 4.62 11.55
N GLU A 119 -17.58 4.32 12.14
CA GLU A 119 -17.19 4.85 13.45
C GLU A 119 -16.63 6.26 13.33
N ASP A 120 -16.90 7.12 14.30
CA ASP A 120 -16.31 8.45 14.43
C ASP A 120 -14.95 8.43 15.14
N GLY A 121 -14.28 9.58 15.23
CA GLY A 121 -13.01 9.72 15.95
C GLY A 121 -11.81 9.11 15.22
N HIS A 122 -11.83 9.02 13.90
CA HIS A 122 -10.69 8.67 13.08
C HIS A 122 -10.04 9.94 12.51
N ARG A 123 -8.70 9.97 12.50
CA ARG A 123 -7.94 11.04 11.86
C ARG A 123 -8.12 11.06 10.35
N PHE A 124 -8.08 9.88 9.74
CA PHE A 124 -8.13 9.73 8.29
C PHE A 124 -9.43 9.06 7.85
N PRO A 125 -9.95 9.41 6.66
CA PRO A 125 -11.09 8.74 6.05
C PRO A 125 -10.75 7.29 5.68
N ALA A 126 -11.76 6.49 5.33
CA ALA A 126 -11.53 5.14 4.82
C ALA A 126 -10.61 5.15 3.60
N PHE A 127 -10.87 6.07 2.68
CA PHE A 127 -10.09 6.25 1.45
C PHE A 127 -10.01 7.72 1.03
N ILE A 128 -8.93 8.02 0.30
CA ILE A 128 -8.88 9.13 -0.63
C ILE A 128 -8.67 8.58 -2.05
N ASN A 129 -9.26 9.24 -3.03
CA ASN A 129 -8.86 9.08 -4.43
C ASN A 129 -7.84 10.17 -4.75
N LEU A 130 -6.68 9.76 -5.24
CA LEU A 130 -5.57 10.62 -5.59
C LEU A 130 -4.81 9.96 -6.76
N GLN A 131 -4.54 10.69 -7.83
CA GLN A 131 -3.76 10.14 -8.93
C GLN A 131 -2.35 9.78 -8.44
N GLN A 132 -1.83 8.64 -8.88
CA GLN A 132 -0.49 8.15 -8.53
C GLN A 132 0.61 9.20 -8.72
N PRO A 133 0.64 10.01 -9.79
CA PRO A 133 1.63 11.08 -9.95
C PRO A 133 1.67 12.08 -8.79
N TYR A 134 0.54 12.49 -8.25
CA TYR A 134 0.51 13.33 -7.05
C TYR A 134 1.05 12.60 -5.82
N PHE A 135 0.69 11.33 -5.64
CA PHE A 135 1.19 10.53 -4.52
C PHE A 135 2.72 10.45 -4.53
N GLU A 136 3.32 10.16 -5.69
CA GLU A 136 4.77 10.12 -5.88
C GLU A 136 5.40 11.50 -5.68
N LYS A 137 4.80 12.55 -6.24
CA LYS A 137 5.27 13.93 -6.04
C LYS A 137 5.30 14.30 -4.56
N PHE A 138 4.27 14.01 -3.80
CA PHE A 138 4.22 14.36 -2.37
C PHE A 138 5.21 13.55 -1.52
N LEU A 139 5.51 12.30 -1.89
CA LEU A 139 6.62 11.55 -1.30
C LEU A 139 7.97 12.20 -1.63
N TYR A 140 8.18 12.60 -2.88
CA TYR A 140 9.39 13.29 -3.31
C TYR A 140 9.56 14.64 -2.61
N ASP A 141 8.51 15.45 -2.49
CA ASP A 141 8.55 16.72 -1.78
C ASP A 141 8.91 16.53 -0.29
N ALA A 142 8.39 15.46 0.34
CA ALA A 142 8.78 15.08 1.69
C ALA A 142 10.26 14.65 1.77
N ILE A 143 10.77 13.90 0.79
CA ILE A 143 12.19 13.57 0.69
C ILE A 143 13.04 14.83 0.60
N ARG A 144 12.68 15.78 -0.26
CA ARG A 144 13.38 17.07 -0.39
C ARG A 144 13.41 17.85 0.93
N THR A 145 12.30 17.81 1.66
CA THR A 145 12.21 18.43 2.98
C THR A 145 13.16 17.77 3.99
N GLU A 146 13.24 16.44 3.99
CA GLU A 146 14.14 15.71 4.88
C GLU A 146 15.63 15.85 4.46
N GLN A 147 15.93 15.89 3.16
CA GLN A 147 17.27 16.21 2.65
C GLN A 147 17.76 17.59 3.13
N ALA A 148 16.87 18.59 3.13
CA ALA A 148 17.20 19.92 3.65
C ALA A 148 17.52 19.92 5.15
N LYS A 149 17.07 18.90 5.90
CA LYS A 149 17.40 18.65 7.31
C LYS A 149 18.64 17.77 7.50
N GLY A 150 19.27 17.34 6.40
CA GLY A 150 20.46 16.49 6.42
C GLY A 150 20.21 14.99 6.27
N ALA A 151 19.00 14.55 5.91
CA ALA A 151 18.75 13.14 5.65
C ALA A 151 19.61 12.63 4.47
N PRO A 152 20.33 11.51 4.61
CA PRO A 152 21.30 11.04 3.63
C PRO A 152 20.64 10.24 2.50
N ILE A 153 19.77 10.89 1.74
CA ILE A 153 19.03 10.30 0.62
C ILE A 153 19.58 10.86 -0.69
N GLN A 154 19.90 9.98 -1.63
CA GLN A 154 20.21 10.35 -3.02
C GLN A 154 19.21 9.70 -3.96
N ILE A 155 18.65 10.45 -4.91
CA ILE A 155 17.82 9.90 -5.98
C ILE A 155 18.51 10.20 -7.30
N ARG A 156 18.74 9.15 -8.11
CA ARG A 156 19.46 9.21 -9.38
C ARG A 156 18.52 8.79 -10.51
N GLY A 157 17.97 9.77 -11.21
CA GLY A 157 17.18 9.55 -12.44
C GLY A 157 18.07 9.16 -13.62
N LYS A 158 17.51 8.44 -14.60
CA LYS A 158 18.22 7.89 -15.76
C LYS A 158 19.41 7.01 -15.37
N ASN A 159 19.32 6.32 -14.24
CA ASN A 159 20.30 5.34 -13.79
C ASN A 159 19.66 3.95 -13.81
N ARG A 160 19.78 3.25 -14.94
CA ARG A 160 19.20 1.92 -15.14
C ARG A 160 20.18 0.84 -14.71
N VAL A 161 19.69 -0.08 -13.88
CA VAL A 161 20.43 -1.28 -13.53
C VAL A 161 20.32 -2.31 -14.67
N ASP A 162 21.44 -2.65 -15.29
CA ASP A 162 21.49 -3.57 -16.43
C ASP A 162 21.94 -4.98 -16.04
N ALA A 163 22.76 -5.10 -14.99
CA ALA A 163 23.21 -6.39 -14.48
C ALA A 163 23.47 -6.32 -12.97
N MET A 164 23.46 -7.47 -12.33
CA MET A 164 23.75 -7.64 -10.91
C MET A 164 24.47 -8.95 -10.65
N SER A 165 25.48 -8.93 -9.78
CA SER A 165 26.06 -10.14 -9.18
C SER A 165 26.00 -10.05 -7.67
N THR A 166 25.74 -11.18 -6.99
CA THR A 166 25.70 -11.25 -5.53
C THR A 166 26.97 -11.93 -5.02
N GLU A 167 27.78 -11.17 -4.29
CA GLU A 167 28.99 -11.62 -3.62
C GLU A 167 28.69 -12.12 -2.19
N ALA A 168 29.74 -12.41 -1.42
CA ALA A 168 29.58 -12.93 -0.05
C ALA A 168 28.99 -11.90 0.92
N ASP A 169 29.38 -10.62 0.79
CA ASP A 169 29.08 -9.53 1.74
C ASP A 169 28.45 -8.28 1.09
N HIS A 170 28.22 -8.31 -0.22
CA HIS A 170 27.57 -7.23 -0.99
C HIS A 170 27.05 -7.73 -2.32
N SER A 171 26.28 -6.90 -3.02
CA SER A 171 25.95 -7.08 -4.42
C SER A 171 26.64 -6.00 -5.26
N LEU A 172 27.12 -6.37 -6.45
CA LEU A 172 27.65 -5.45 -7.44
C LEU A 172 26.56 -5.17 -8.47
N LEU A 173 26.34 -3.90 -8.78
CA LEU A 173 25.36 -3.44 -9.76
C LEU A 173 26.07 -2.74 -10.92
N ASP A 174 25.74 -3.13 -12.15
CA ASP A 174 26.13 -2.44 -13.38
C ASP A 174 25.01 -1.47 -13.78
N ILE A 175 25.35 -0.20 -13.94
CA ILE A 175 24.40 0.88 -14.16
C ILE A 175 24.72 1.61 -15.46
N SER A 176 23.72 1.79 -16.32
CA SER A 176 23.76 2.65 -17.50
C SER A 176 23.17 4.01 -17.23
N THR A 177 23.82 5.05 -17.73
CA THR A 177 23.38 6.45 -17.71
C THR A 177 23.56 7.10 -19.07
N PRO A 178 23.00 8.30 -19.32
CA PRO A 178 23.29 9.07 -20.54
C PRO A 178 24.78 9.36 -20.78
N ASP A 179 25.60 9.42 -19.72
CA ASP A 179 27.03 9.73 -19.78
C ASP A 179 27.92 8.46 -19.76
N GLY A 180 27.34 7.28 -19.92
CA GLY A 180 28.05 6.00 -19.90
C GLY A 180 27.73 5.14 -18.67
N GLY A 181 28.38 3.97 -18.58
CA GLY A 181 28.15 3.01 -17.50
C GLY A 181 29.08 3.22 -16.31
N TYR A 182 28.66 2.74 -15.13
CA TYR A 182 29.48 2.65 -13.93
C TYR A 182 28.99 1.51 -13.03
N GLN A 183 29.77 1.21 -11.99
CA GLN A 183 29.42 0.17 -11.02
C GLN A 183 29.35 0.73 -9.60
N ILE A 184 28.45 0.17 -8.80
CA ILE A 184 28.38 0.38 -7.35
C ILE A 184 28.24 -0.95 -6.60
N LYS A 185 28.63 -0.94 -5.33
CA LYS A 185 28.40 -2.04 -4.39
C LYS A 185 27.27 -1.67 -3.44
N ALA A 186 26.41 -2.63 -3.14
CA ALA A 186 25.32 -2.47 -2.20
C ALA A 186 25.40 -3.51 -1.08
N ASP A 187 25.37 -3.07 0.18
CA ASP A 187 25.23 -4.01 1.30
C ASP A 187 23.84 -4.63 1.28
N TRP A 188 22.81 -3.82 1.01
CA TRP A 188 21.43 -4.25 0.84
C TRP A 188 20.82 -3.63 -0.40
N ILE A 189 20.02 -4.42 -1.12
CA ILE A 189 19.20 -3.95 -2.24
C ILE A 189 17.73 -4.10 -1.87
N ILE A 190 16.95 -3.03 -2.07
CA ILE A 190 15.49 -3.09 -2.03
C ILE A 190 14.99 -2.95 -3.46
N ALA A 191 14.47 -4.05 -4.03
CA ALA A 191 13.92 -4.07 -5.38
C ALA A 191 12.47 -3.58 -5.35
N CYS A 192 12.25 -2.36 -5.82
CA CYS A 192 10.96 -1.69 -5.99
C CYS A 192 10.68 -1.39 -7.47
N ASP A 193 11.25 -2.18 -8.36
CA ASP A 193 11.32 -2.03 -9.81
C ASP A 193 10.06 -2.54 -10.56
N GLY A 194 8.99 -2.76 -9.80
CA GLY A 194 7.64 -2.98 -10.32
C GLY A 194 7.36 -4.38 -10.86
N ALA A 195 6.23 -4.51 -11.53
CA ALA A 195 5.68 -5.79 -11.99
C ALA A 195 6.62 -6.59 -12.91
N GLY A 196 7.33 -5.88 -13.79
CA GLY A 196 8.30 -6.44 -14.72
C GLY A 196 9.72 -6.57 -14.16
N SER A 197 9.93 -6.48 -12.88
CA SER A 197 11.20 -6.43 -12.14
C SER A 197 12.42 -7.03 -12.89
N PRO A 198 13.33 -6.20 -13.39
CA PRO A 198 14.60 -6.67 -13.93
C PRO A 198 15.44 -7.40 -12.88
N ILE A 199 15.46 -6.92 -11.64
CA ILE A 199 16.19 -7.56 -10.52
C ILE A 199 15.71 -8.99 -10.29
N ARG A 200 14.39 -9.23 -10.31
CA ARG A 200 13.83 -10.58 -10.18
C ARG A 200 14.32 -11.48 -11.32
N SER A 201 14.30 -10.97 -12.55
CA SER A 201 14.76 -11.70 -13.73
C SER A 201 16.25 -12.00 -13.70
N MET A 202 17.09 -11.04 -13.27
CA MET A 202 18.56 -11.20 -13.12
C MET A 202 18.91 -12.29 -12.11
N LEU A 203 18.08 -12.49 -11.08
CA LEU A 203 18.24 -13.56 -10.09
C LEU A 203 17.63 -14.90 -10.53
N GLY A 204 17.01 -14.99 -11.71
CA GLY A 204 16.33 -16.20 -12.18
C GLY A 204 15.10 -16.58 -11.34
N LEU A 205 14.47 -15.59 -10.71
CA LEU A 205 13.31 -15.78 -9.85
C LEU A 205 12.02 -15.49 -10.63
N ASP A 206 10.93 -16.15 -10.21
CA ASP A 206 9.62 -16.01 -10.85
C ASP A 206 8.50 -15.83 -9.82
N PHE A 207 7.31 -15.55 -10.33
CA PHE A 207 6.08 -15.48 -9.57
C PHE A 207 5.37 -16.82 -9.52
N GLU A 208 4.75 -17.10 -8.39
CA GLU A 208 3.77 -18.17 -8.21
C GLU A 208 2.36 -17.57 -8.16
N GLY A 209 1.37 -18.20 -8.84
CA GLY A 209 -0.02 -17.76 -8.81
C GLY A 209 -0.72 -17.78 -10.15
N ARG A 210 -1.75 -16.95 -10.32
CA ARG A 210 -2.62 -16.92 -11.49
C ARG A 210 -2.52 -15.61 -12.24
N VAL A 211 -2.54 -15.72 -13.58
CA VAL A 211 -2.82 -14.61 -14.50
C VAL A 211 -4.29 -14.73 -14.90
N PHE A 212 -5.08 -13.67 -14.67
CA PHE A 212 -6.44 -13.58 -15.14
C PHE A 212 -6.45 -13.11 -16.59
N GLN A 213 -7.38 -13.62 -17.37
CA GLN A 213 -7.55 -13.19 -18.78
C GLN A 213 -8.51 -12.01 -18.90
N ASP A 214 -9.06 -11.55 -17.78
CA ASP A 214 -10.02 -10.45 -17.76
C ASP A 214 -9.32 -9.12 -18.05
N ASN A 215 -9.87 -8.40 -19.03
CA ASN A 215 -9.39 -7.10 -19.43
C ASN A 215 -10.39 -6.03 -18.99
N PHE A 216 -9.85 -4.89 -18.53
CA PHE A 216 -10.66 -3.72 -18.20
C PHE A 216 -10.11 -2.50 -18.92
N LEU A 217 -11.00 -1.79 -19.59
CA LEU A 217 -10.76 -0.48 -20.14
C LEU A 217 -10.87 0.54 -19.00
N ILE A 218 -9.82 1.30 -18.80
CA ILE A 218 -9.81 2.46 -17.92
C ILE A 218 -9.94 3.70 -18.80
N ALA A 219 -10.93 4.53 -18.51
CA ALA A 219 -11.11 5.83 -19.14
C ALA A 219 -11.15 6.91 -18.06
N ASP A 220 -10.16 7.80 -18.07
CA ASP A 220 -10.18 9.01 -17.26
C ASP A 220 -10.75 10.15 -18.11
N VAL A 221 -11.83 10.74 -17.63
CA VAL A 221 -12.53 11.86 -18.27
C VAL A 221 -12.53 13.07 -17.35
N ARG A 222 -12.36 14.25 -17.93
CA ARG A 222 -12.59 15.52 -17.22
C ARG A 222 -14.02 15.94 -17.46
N MET A 223 -14.80 16.05 -16.39
CA MET A 223 -16.19 16.49 -16.46
C MET A 223 -16.64 17.16 -15.16
N THR A 224 -17.56 18.11 -15.30
CA THR A 224 -18.37 18.62 -14.19
C THR A 224 -19.69 17.88 -14.20
N ALA A 225 -19.89 16.97 -13.25
CA ALA A 225 -21.08 16.15 -13.16
C ALA A 225 -21.69 16.20 -11.77
N PRO A 226 -23.04 16.07 -11.62
CA PRO A 226 -23.75 16.17 -10.34
C PRO A 226 -23.63 14.88 -9.51
N PHE A 227 -22.65 14.02 -9.78
CA PHE A 227 -22.46 12.80 -9.02
C PHE A 227 -21.78 13.09 -7.66
N PRO A 228 -22.20 12.43 -6.58
CA PRO A 228 -21.54 12.56 -5.27
C PRO A 228 -20.14 11.91 -5.29
N THR A 229 -19.31 12.26 -4.28
CA THR A 229 -17.97 11.68 -4.10
C THR A 229 -18.05 10.30 -3.47
N GLU A 230 -18.63 9.36 -4.18
CA GLU A 230 -18.86 7.97 -3.78
C GLU A 230 -18.18 7.03 -4.77
N ARG A 231 -18.07 5.76 -4.39
CA ARG A 231 -17.68 4.68 -5.32
C ARG A 231 -18.90 3.95 -5.80
N TRP A 232 -19.17 4.01 -7.10
CA TRP A 232 -20.30 3.32 -7.72
C TRP A 232 -19.81 2.12 -8.52
N PHE A 233 -20.43 0.97 -8.29
CA PHE A 233 -20.14 -0.27 -8.99
C PHE A 233 -21.41 -0.86 -9.56
N TRP A 234 -21.41 -1.18 -10.86
CA TRP A 234 -22.53 -1.81 -11.56
C TRP A 234 -22.18 -3.24 -11.94
N PHE A 235 -23.11 -4.15 -11.69
CA PHE A 235 -23.20 -5.45 -12.32
C PHE A 235 -24.25 -5.39 -13.42
N GLU A 236 -23.93 -5.90 -14.62
CA GLU A 236 -24.82 -5.90 -15.79
C GLU A 236 -25.55 -4.56 -15.98
N PRO A 237 -24.80 -3.45 -16.15
CA PRO A 237 -25.41 -2.13 -16.21
C PRO A 237 -26.35 -2.00 -17.42
N HIS A 238 -27.46 -1.27 -17.27
CA HIS A 238 -28.45 -1.04 -18.33
C HIS A 238 -27.88 -0.45 -19.63
N PHE A 239 -26.75 0.26 -19.52
CA PHE A 239 -26.06 0.82 -20.68
C PHE A 239 -25.14 -0.20 -21.39
N LYS A 240 -24.87 -1.37 -20.81
CA LYS A 240 -24.12 -2.45 -21.43
C LYS A 240 -24.36 -3.79 -20.70
N SER A 241 -25.19 -4.64 -21.31
CA SER A 241 -25.51 -5.96 -20.74
C SER A 241 -24.32 -6.90 -20.66
N GLY A 242 -24.24 -7.66 -19.56
CA GLY A 242 -23.31 -8.78 -19.38
C GLY A 242 -21.96 -8.43 -18.76
N ASP A 243 -21.64 -7.15 -18.62
CA ASP A 243 -20.36 -6.64 -18.13
C ASP A 243 -20.49 -6.00 -16.73
N SER A 244 -19.41 -5.41 -16.25
CA SER A 244 -19.42 -4.56 -15.06
C SER A 244 -18.79 -3.20 -15.36
N ALA A 245 -19.17 -2.19 -14.58
CA ALA A 245 -18.61 -0.85 -14.67
C ALA A 245 -18.38 -0.24 -13.29
N LEU A 246 -17.45 0.69 -13.23
CA LEU A 246 -17.05 1.38 -12.01
C LEU A 246 -16.91 2.88 -12.28
N LEU A 247 -17.29 3.72 -11.32
CA LEU A 247 -17.15 5.17 -11.39
C LEU A 247 -16.53 5.70 -10.10
N HIS A 248 -15.48 6.55 -10.26
CA HIS A 248 -14.79 7.22 -9.16
C HIS A 248 -14.44 8.66 -9.50
N LYS A 249 -14.69 9.57 -8.59
CA LYS A 249 -14.15 10.94 -8.67
C LYS A 249 -12.69 10.97 -8.21
N GLN A 250 -11.86 11.75 -8.93
CA GLN A 250 -10.48 12.07 -8.59
C GLN A 250 -10.32 13.60 -8.50
N PRO A 251 -9.18 14.14 -8.01
CA PRO A 251 -8.85 15.56 -8.12
C PRO A 251 -8.93 16.09 -9.54
N ASP A 252 -9.04 17.43 -9.65
CA ASP A 252 -8.98 18.18 -10.91
C ASP A 252 -10.14 17.87 -11.88
N ASP A 253 -11.34 17.61 -11.30
CA ASP A 253 -12.55 17.22 -12.02
C ASP A 253 -12.39 16.01 -12.94
N ILE A 254 -11.38 15.17 -12.63
CA ILE A 254 -11.19 13.89 -13.30
C ILE A 254 -12.10 12.84 -12.68
N TRP A 255 -12.72 12.05 -13.55
CA TRP A 255 -13.50 10.88 -13.19
C TRP A 255 -12.91 9.67 -13.89
N ARG A 256 -12.68 8.61 -13.13
CA ARG A 256 -12.26 7.32 -13.66
C ARG A 256 -13.46 6.44 -13.86
N ILE A 257 -13.57 5.89 -15.05
CA ILE A 257 -14.55 4.90 -15.43
C ILE A 257 -13.80 3.64 -15.84
N ASP A 258 -14.10 2.51 -15.20
CA ASP A 258 -13.55 1.22 -15.56
C ASP A 258 -14.66 0.37 -16.18
N PHE A 259 -14.43 -0.14 -17.40
CA PHE A 259 -15.37 -1.02 -18.11
C PHE A 259 -14.75 -2.41 -18.26
N GLN A 260 -15.48 -3.44 -17.89
CA GLN A 260 -15.11 -4.81 -18.20
C GLN A 260 -15.20 -5.05 -19.72
N LEU A 261 -14.18 -5.69 -20.31
CA LEU A 261 -14.11 -5.98 -21.75
C LEU A 261 -14.22 -7.46 -22.09
N GLY A 262 -14.00 -8.36 -21.12
CA GLY A 262 -13.94 -9.80 -21.35
C GLY A 262 -12.52 -10.30 -21.68
N TRP A 263 -12.42 -11.50 -22.24
CA TRP A 263 -11.14 -12.21 -22.41
C TRP A 263 -10.49 -12.01 -23.76
N GLU A 264 -11.24 -12.26 -24.83
CA GLU A 264 -10.75 -12.13 -26.20
C GLU A 264 -11.10 -10.75 -26.73
N ILE A 265 -10.11 -9.86 -26.78
CA ILE A 265 -10.29 -8.47 -27.22
C ILE A 265 -9.23 -8.08 -28.24
N ASP A 266 -9.60 -7.25 -29.18
CA ASP A 266 -8.68 -6.47 -29.98
C ASP A 266 -8.35 -5.17 -29.23
N ARG A 267 -7.17 -5.13 -28.57
CA ARG A 267 -6.77 -4.02 -27.72
C ARG A 267 -6.66 -2.68 -28.47
N GLU A 268 -6.23 -2.69 -29.74
CA GLU A 268 -6.14 -1.48 -30.54
C GLU A 268 -7.53 -0.94 -30.87
N ASN A 269 -8.45 -1.81 -31.25
CA ASN A 269 -9.84 -1.47 -31.51
C ASN A 269 -10.54 -0.96 -30.24
N GLU A 270 -10.34 -1.62 -29.10
CA GLU A 270 -10.94 -1.21 -27.81
C GLU A 270 -10.43 0.16 -27.33
N LEU A 271 -9.16 0.51 -27.61
CA LEU A 271 -8.57 1.82 -27.28
C LEU A 271 -8.88 2.90 -28.33
N CYS A 272 -9.52 2.55 -29.44
CA CYS A 272 -9.92 3.55 -30.44
C CYS A 272 -10.82 4.61 -29.77
N PRO A 273 -10.52 5.91 -29.87
CA PRO A 273 -11.28 6.97 -29.20
C PRO A 273 -12.78 6.95 -29.50
N LYS A 274 -13.18 6.51 -30.68
CA LYS A 274 -14.59 6.35 -31.07
C LYS A 274 -15.29 5.31 -30.21
N ASN A 275 -14.63 4.15 -29.97
CA ASN A 275 -15.22 3.05 -29.21
C ASN A 275 -15.24 3.36 -27.70
N VAL A 276 -14.18 4.01 -27.21
CA VAL A 276 -14.15 4.50 -25.81
C VAL A 276 -15.26 5.51 -25.57
N ARG A 277 -15.40 6.52 -26.45
CA ARG A 277 -16.48 7.52 -26.34
C ARG A 277 -17.86 6.87 -26.37
N ALA A 278 -18.12 5.93 -27.28
CA ALA A 278 -19.40 5.25 -27.34
C ALA A 278 -19.81 4.57 -26.02
N ARG A 279 -18.84 4.02 -25.27
CA ARG A 279 -19.09 3.44 -23.94
C ARG A 279 -19.34 4.50 -22.88
N VAL A 280 -18.53 5.56 -22.88
CA VAL A 280 -18.67 6.68 -21.93
C VAL A 280 -20.00 7.41 -22.16
N ASP A 281 -20.37 7.70 -23.42
CA ASP A 281 -21.64 8.33 -23.79
C ASP A 281 -22.85 7.48 -23.35
N ALA A 282 -22.76 6.15 -23.53
CA ALA A 282 -23.81 5.23 -23.10
C ALA A 282 -23.99 5.23 -21.57
N MET A 283 -22.93 5.39 -20.81
CA MET A 283 -22.97 5.43 -19.34
C MET A 283 -23.42 6.77 -18.79
N LEU A 284 -22.88 7.86 -19.32
CA LEU A 284 -23.10 9.22 -18.78
C LEU A 284 -24.39 9.85 -19.30
N GLY A 285 -24.86 9.42 -20.49
CA GLY A 285 -26.01 10.01 -21.18
C GLY A 285 -25.63 11.29 -21.96
N PRO A 286 -26.60 11.86 -22.71
CA PRO A 286 -26.35 12.95 -23.64
C PRO A 286 -26.15 14.31 -22.99
N ASP A 287 -26.50 14.47 -21.71
CA ASP A 287 -26.53 15.76 -21.03
C ASP A 287 -25.19 16.11 -20.33
N ILE A 288 -24.21 15.19 -20.37
CA ILE A 288 -22.91 15.40 -19.70
C ILE A 288 -21.80 15.60 -20.73
N ASP A 289 -21.27 16.80 -20.78
CA ASP A 289 -20.06 17.09 -21.55
C ASP A 289 -18.82 16.62 -20.82
N TYR A 290 -17.90 15.98 -21.54
CA TYR A 290 -16.63 15.52 -20.99
C TYR A 290 -15.48 15.60 -22.01
N GLU A 291 -14.27 15.72 -21.51
CA GLU A 291 -13.04 15.56 -22.25
C GLU A 291 -12.39 14.19 -21.89
N LEU A 292 -12.08 13.37 -22.92
CA LEU A 292 -11.32 12.14 -22.71
C LEU A 292 -9.84 12.49 -22.47
N VAL A 293 -9.36 12.27 -21.25
CA VAL A 293 -8.01 12.65 -20.82
C VAL A 293 -7.02 11.52 -20.99
N TRP A 294 -7.37 10.29 -20.59
CA TRP A 294 -6.49 9.13 -20.65
C TRP A 294 -7.26 7.83 -20.80
N THR A 295 -6.66 6.88 -21.52
CA THR A 295 -7.23 5.53 -21.70
C THR A 295 -6.15 4.48 -21.62
N SER A 296 -6.49 3.33 -21.03
CA SER A 296 -5.60 2.17 -20.96
C SER A 296 -6.41 0.89 -20.82
N ILE A 297 -5.84 -0.23 -21.22
CA ILE A 297 -6.40 -1.56 -20.92
C ILE A 297 -5.47 -2.25 -19.95
N TYR A 298 -6.03 -2.73 -18.86
CA TYR A 298 -5.34 -3.44 -17.81
C TYR A 298 -5.78 -4.89 -17.74
N THR A 299 -4.80 -5.81 -17.68
CA THR A 299 -5.03 -7.26 -17.51
C THR A 299 -4.54 -7.64 -16.13
N PHE A 300 -5.34 -8.39 -15.37
CA PHE A 300 -5.09 -8.63 -13.95
C PHE A 300 -4.18 -9.83 -13.71
N GLN A 301 -3.41 -9.70 -12.64
CA GLN A 301 -2.55 -10.77 -12.16
C GLN A 301 -2.68 -10.84 -10.64
N CYS A 302 -2.83 -12.07 -10.10
CA CYS A 302 -2.83 -12.34 -8.67
C CYS A 302 -1.76 -13.39 -8.39
N ARG A 303 -0.56 -12.92 -8.08
CA ARG A 303 0.61 -13.78 -7.91
C ARG A 303 1.64 -13.13 -7.00
N ARG A 304 2.50 -13.91 -6.41
CA ARG A 304 3.64 -13.44 -5.64
C ARG A 304 4.87 -14.31 -5.83
N MET A 305 6.03 -13.80 -5.41
CA MET A 305 7.24 -14.60 -5.29
C MET A 305 7.14 -15.61 -4.15
N ALA A 306 7.79 -16.75 -4.27
CA ALA A 306 7.91 -17.75 -3.21
C ALA A 306 8.57 -17.17 -1.95
N LYS A 307 9.59 -16.34 -2.13
CA LYS A 307 10.29 -15.62 -1.06
C LYS A 307 10.51 -14.16 -1.46
N PHE A 308 10.40 -13.23 -0.50
CA PHE A 308 10.62 -11.80 -0.72
C PHE A 308 12.04 -11.35 -0.37
N ARG A 309 12.82 -12.22 0.29
CA ARG A 309 14.23 -11.99 0.60
C ARG A 309 15.10 -13.08 -0.01
N HIS A 310 16.15 -12.67 -0.73
CA HIS A 310 17.17 -13.52 -1.32
C HIS A 310 18.56 -12.96 -0.96
N LYS A 311 19.20 -13.53 0.09
CA LYS A 311 20.42 -12.98 0.68
C LYS A 311 20.22 -11.51 1.09
N ASN A 312 20.97 -10.60 0.49
CA ASN A 312 20.91 -9.16 0.72
C ASN A 312 19.98 -8.41 -0.26
N VAL A 313 19.18 -9.11 -1.05
CA VAL A 313 18.17 -8.52 -1.95
C VAL A 313 16.78 -8.76 -1.37
N ILE A 314 16.01 -7.68 -1.18
CA ILE A 314 14.66 -7.71 -0.63
C ILE A 314 13.71 -7.08 -1.65
N PHE A 315 12.62 -7.78 -1.98
CA PHE A 315 11.60 -7.32 -2.92
C PHE A 315 10.42 -6.70 -2.18
N ALA A 316 9.88 -5.58 -2.70
CA ALA A 316 8.74 -4.88 -2.13
C ALA A 316 7.79 -4.33 -3.22
N GLY A 317 6.50 -4.31 -2.93
CA GLY A 317 5.46 -3.88 -3.86
C GLY A 317 5.30 -4.85 -5.04
N ASP A 318 5.01 -4.31 -6.23
CA ASP A 318 4.70 -5.11 -7.42
C ASP A 318 5.87 -6.00 -7.91
N SER A 319 7.09 -5.74 -7.46
CA SER A 319 8.23 -6.64 -7.70
C SER A 319 8.12 -7.95 -6.91
N ALA A 320 7.47 -7.93 -5.75
CA ALA A 320 7.27 -9.07 -4.85
C ALA A 320 5.92 -9.75 -5.02
N HIS A 321 4.84 -8.99 -5.22
CA HIS A 321 3.47 -9.50 -5.32
C HIS A 321 2.58 -8.58 -6.15
N GLN A 322 1.64 -9.18 -6.85
CA GLN A 322 0.68 -8.51 -7.72
C GLN A 322 -0.74 -8.95 -7.37
N VAL A 323 -1.68 -8.02 -7.40
CA VAL A 323 -3.09 -8.27 -7.13
C VAL A 323 -3.96 -7.55 -8.16
N SER A 324 -5.21 -8.01 -8.34
CA SER A 324 -6.17 -7.29 -9.15
C SER A 324 -6.52 -5.94 -8.52
N PRO A 325 -6.95 -4.92 -9.29
CA PRO A 325 -7.29 -3.59 -8.77
C PRO A 325 -8.55 -3.62 -7.89
N PHE A 326 -9.34 -4.70 -7.94
CA PHE A 326 -10.53 -4.84 -7.11
C PHE A 326 -10.19 -4.90 -5.63
N GLY A 327 -10.63 -3.89 -4.90
CA GLY A 327 -10.33 -3.72 -3.49
C GLY A 327 -9.17 -2.78 -3.18
N ALA A 328 -8.59 -2.11 -4.21
CA ALA A 328 -7.53 -1.09 -4.04
C ALA A 328 -6.33 -1.60 -3.19
N ARG A 329 -5.80 -2.81 -3.47
CA ARG A 329 -4.83 -3.47 -2.59
C ARG A 329 -3.38 -3.27 -2.99
N GLY A 330 -3.05 -3.17 -4.28
CA GLY A 330 -1.66 -3.21 -4.78
C GLY A 330 -0.77 -2.14 -4.16
N ALA A 331 -0.97 -0.87 -4.50
CA ALA A 331 -0.16 0.24 -3.96
C ALA A 331 -0.22 0.32 -2.43
N ASN A 332 -1.40 0.11 -1.84
CA ASN A 332 -1.57 0.11 -0.38
C ASN A 332 -0.75 -1.00 0.30
N SER A 333 -0.67 -2.19 -0.30
CA SER A 333 0.16 -3.28 0.20
C SER A 333 1.65 -2.97 0.07
N GLY A 334 2.08 -2.37 -1.05
CA GLY A 334 3.47 -1.96 -1.23
C GLY A 334 3.94 -0.92 -0.21
N ILE A 335 3.08 0.02 0.20
CA ILE A 335 3.40 0.96 1.30
C ILE A 335 3.48 0.23 2.65
N GLN A 336 2.64 -0.78 2.87
CA GLN A 336 2.74 -1.62 4.07
C GLN A 336 3.99 -2.52 4.07
N ASP A 337 4.51 -2.91 2.90
CA ASP A 337 5.79 -3.61 2.81
C ASP A 337 6.93 -2.72 3.34
N VAL A 338 6.96 -1.46 2.92
CA VAL A 338 7.93 -0.47 3.38
C VAL A 338 7.84 -0.26 4.89
N ASP A 339 6.62 -0.05 5.40
CA ASP A 339 6.35 0.15 6.83
C ASP A 339 6.88 -1.02 7.68
N ASN A 340 6.71 -2.25 7.19
CA ASN A 340 7.18 -3.47 7.85
C ASN A 340 8.70 -3.68 7.73
N LEU A 341 9.30 -3.31 6.58
CA LEU A 341 10.71 -3.59 6.27
C LEU A 341 11.68 -2.59 6.92
N CYS A 342 11.40 -1.29 6.79
CA CYS A 342 12.42 -0.26 7.00
C CYS A 342 12.96 -0.22 8.43
N TRP A 343 12.12 -0.37 9.44
CA TRP A 343 12.58 -0.40 10.83
C TRP A 343 13.41 -1.66 11.14
N LYS A 344 13.07 -2.81 10.54
CA LYS A 344 13.80 -4.06 10.70
C LYS A 344 15.18 -3.95 10.08
N LEU A 345 15.26 -3.43 8.86
CA LEU A 345 16.53 -3.19 8.17
C LEU A 345 17.40 -2.19 8.94
N LYS A 346 16.81 -1.12 9.47
CA LYS A 346 17.53 -0.15 10.33
C LYS A 346 18.14 -0.82 11.54
N MET A 347 17.39 -1.65 12.27
CA MET A 347 17.90 -2.34 13.46
C MET A 347 19.03 -3.32 13.12
N VAL A 348 18.97 -3.98 11.97
CA VAL A 348 20.03 -4.87 11.49
C VAL A 348 21.28 -4.07 11.12
N LEU A 349 21.13 -2.95 10.41
CA LEU A 349 22.24 -2.07 10.04
C LEU A 349 22.93 -1.45 11.26
N ASP A 350 22.20 -1.15 12.32
CA ASP A 350 22.75 -0.65 13.59
C ASP A 350 23.38 -1.75 14.47
N GLY A 351 23.23 -3.01 14.12
CA GLY A 351 23.64 -4.15 14.94
C GLY A 351 22.79 -4.34 16.20
N SER A 352 21.66 -3.67 16.32
CA SER A 352 20.73 -3.77 17.47
C SER A 352 19.77 -4.96 17.38
N ALA A 353 19.70 -5.61 16.21
CA ALA A 353 18.97 -6.85 15.99
C ALA A 353 19.76 -7.79 15.05
N PRO A 354 19.60 -9.11 15.19
CA PRO A 354 20.23 -10.07 14.28
C PRO A 354 19.60 -10.02 12.89
N GLU A 355 20.36 -10.41 11.87
CA GLU A 355 19.92 -10.40 10.46
C GLU A 355 18.66 -11.25 10.23
N ARG A 356 18.43 -12.29 11.04
CA ARG A 356 17.23 -13.13 10.98
C ARG A 356 15.93 -12.34 11.24
N LEU A 357 15.99 -11.13 11.81
CA LEU A 357 14.83 -10.25 11.93
C LEU A 357 14.21 -9.96 10.55
N LEU A 358 15.03 -9.86 9.50
CA LEU A 358 14.57 -9.64 8.12
C LEU A 358 13.81 -10.84 7.53
N ASP A 359 13.96 -12.05 8.07
CA ASP A 359 13.17 -13.20 7.62
C ASP A 359 11.69 -13.05 8.00
N SER A 360 11.42 -12.32 9.10
CA SER A 360 10.05 -11.98 9.50
C SER A 360 9.35 -11.03 8.52
N TYR A 361 10.10 -10.22 7.75
CA TYR A 361 9.53 -9.42 6.68
C TYR A 361 8.84 -10.32 5.64
N HIS A 362 9.55 -11.34 5.15
CA HIS A 362 8.95 -12.30 4.22
C HIS A 362 7.72 -12.97 4.84
N THR A 363 7.83 -13.51 6.06
CA THR A 363 6.75 -14.26 6.70
C THR A 363 5.48 -13.41 6.86
N GLU A 364 5.63 -12.19 7.38
CA GLU A 364 4.51 -11.28 7.62
C GLU A 364 3.93 -10.72 6.31
N ARG A 365 4.80 -10.33 5.37
CA ARG A 365 4.33 -9.69 4.12
C ARG A 365 3.85 -10.70 3.07
N ALA A 366 4.41 -11.93 3.05
CA ALA A 366 3.85 -13.01 2.25
C ALA A 366 2.45 -13.41 2.75
N HIS A 367 2.25 -13.49 4.09
CA HIS A 367 0.92 -13.69 4.66
C HIS A 367 -0.07 -12.59 4.22
N GLY A 368 0.35 -11.31 4.28
CA GLY A 368 -0.47 -10.18 3.80
C GLY A 368 -0.74 -10.24 2.28
N ALA A 369 0.24 -10.66 1.49
CA ALA A 369 0.07 -10.86 0.05
C ALA A 369 -0.91 -12.00 -0.26
N ASP A 370 -0.81 -13.14 0.45
CA ASP A 370 -1.73 -14.27 0.29
C ASP A 370 -3.18 -13.89 0.64
N GLU A 371 -3.39 -13.15 1.73
CA GLU A 371 -4.71 -12.63 2.09
C GLU A 371 -5.24 -11.68 1.00
N ASN A 372 -4.41 -10.78 0.48
CA ASN A 372 -4.78 -9.87 -0.59
C ASN A 372 -5.08 -10.61 -1.90
N ILE A 373 -4.26 -11.60 -2.28
CA ILE A 373 -4.47 -12.44 -3.47
C ILE A 373 -5.78 -13.21 -3.35
N LEU A 374 -6.05 -13.83 -2.19
CA LEU A 374 -7.29 -14.59 -1.95
C LEU A 374 -8.53 -13.69 -2.10
N ASN A 375 -8.52 -12.53 -1.44
CA ASN A 375 -9.65 -11.60 -1.50
C ASN A 375 -9.82 -10.99 -2.90
N SER A 376 -8.72 -10.66 -3.60
CA SER A 376 -8.74 -10.15 -4.96
C SER A 376 -9.25 -11.21 -5.95
N THR A 377 -8.80 -12.45 -5.82
CA THR A 377 -9.25 -13.57 -6.64
C THR A 377 -10.76 -13.80 -6.49
N ARG A 378 -11.25 -13.85 -5.23
CA ARG A 378 -12.69 -14.01 -4.95
C ARG A 378 -13.52 -12.87 -5.54
N SER A 379 -13.06 -11.64 -5.41
CA SER A 379 -13.73 -10.47 -5.99
C SER A 379 -13.74 -10.54 -7.50
N THR A 380 -12.62 -10.92 -8.13
CA THR A 380 -12.54 -11.07 -9.59
C THR A 380 -13.44 -12.19 -10.09
N ASP A 381 -13.40 -13.37 -9.47
CA ASP A 381 -14.25 -14.51 -9.86
C ASP A 381 -15.76 -14.19 -9.70
N PHE A 382 -16.13 -13.38 -8.71
CA PHE A 382 -17.50 -12.91 -8.53
C PHE A 382 -17.92 -11.89 -9.60
N ILE A 383 -17.05 -10.93 -9.91
CA ILE A 383 -17.32 -9.88 -10.91
C ILE A 383 -17.34 -10.47 -12.32
N THR A 384 -16.44 -11.41 -12.62
CA THR A 384 -16.25 -12.00 -13.95
C THR A 384 -16.51 -13.52 -13.91
N PRO A 385 -17.77 -13.98 -13.76
CA PRO A 385 -18.11 -15.39 -13.67
C PRO A 385 -17.75 -16.14 -14.96
N LYS A 386 -17.05 -17.27 -14.82
CA LYS A 386 -16.47 -18.05 -15.93
C LYS A 386 -17.35 -19.18 -16.46
N SER A 387 -18.52 -19.37 -15.88
CA SER A 387 -19.50 -20.40 -16.30
C SER A 387 -20.92 -19.92 -16.03
N ASP A 388 -21.89 -20.55 -16.69
CA ASP A 388 -23.33 -20.26 -16.49
C ASP A 388 -23.73 -20.51 -15.03
N ILE A 389 -23.17 -21.54 -14.38
CA ILE A 389 -23.43 -21.85 -12.97
C ILE A 389 -22.88 -20.73 -12.08
N SER A 390 -21.65 -20.24 -12.34
CA SER A 390 -21.08 -19.14 -11.59
C SER A 390 -21.87 -17.84 -11.79
N LYS A 391 -22.37 -17.61 -13.01
CA LYS A 391 -23.22 -16.46 -13.33
C LYS A 391 -24.57 -16.57 -12.61
N LEU A 392 -25.19 -17.75 -12.60
CA LEU A 392 -26.44 -18.00 -11.88
C LEU A 392 -26.27 -17.76 -10.38
N PHE A 393 -25.18 -18.29 -9.79
CA PHE A 393 -24.85 -18.07 -8.38
C PHE A 393 -24.67 -16.57 -8.07
N ARG A 394 -23.86 -15.85 -8.87
CA ARG A 394 -23.66 -14.40 -8.72
C ARG A 394 -24.99 -13.65 -8.74
N ASN A 395 -25.85 -13.92 -9.73
CA ASN A 395 -27.12 -13.22 -9.88
C ASN A 395 -28.09 -13.52 -8.74
N ALA A 396 -28.10 -14.76 -8.22
CA ALA A 396 -28.87 -15.11 -7.02
C ALA A 396 -28.37 -14.35 -5.77
N VAL A 397 -27.05 -14.27 -5.58
CA VAL A 397 -26.45 -13.50 -4.48
C VAL A 397 -26.75 -12.01 -4.61
N LEU A 398 -26.67 -11.43 -5.82
CA LEU A 398 -27.03 -10.03 -6.07
C LEU A 398 -28.48 -9.76 -5.71
N SER A 399 -29.41 -10.62 -6.14
CA SER A 399 -30.84 -10.49 -5.79
C SER A 399 -31.06 -10.55 -4.27
N LEU A 400 -30.41 -11.49 -3.57
CA LEU A 400 -30.54 -11.60 -2.10
C LEU A 400 -29.90 -10.40 -1.38
N SER A 401 -28.86 -9.78 -1.93
CA SER A 401 -28.13 -8.69 -1.26
C SER A 401 -28.94 -7.40 -1.15
N ALA A 402 -29.95 -7.22 -1.98
CA ALA A 402 -30.88 -6.09 -1.89
C ALA A 402 -31.59 -6.08 -0.53
N ASP A 403 -32.19 -7.21 -0.16
CA ASP A 403 -33.08 -7.32 1.01
C ASP A 403 -32.39 -7.95 2.23
N HIS A 404 -31.27 -8.67 2.04
CA HIS A 404 -30.65 -9.46 3.09
C HIS A 404 -29.18 -9.09 3.35
N ALA A 405 -28.90 -8.52 4.51
CA ALA A 405 -27.55 -8.09 4.90
C ALA A 405 -26.52 -9.23 4.90
N PHE A 406 -26.91 -10.50 5.20
CA PHE A 406 -26.00 -11.64 5.21
C PHE A 406 -25.41 -11.97 3.81
N ALA A 407 -26.09 -11.60 2.73
CA ALA A 407 -25.63 -11.84 1.37
C ALA A 407 -24.60 -10.78 0.89
N ARG A 408 -24.62 -9.59 1.45
CA ARG A 408 -23.73 -8.47 1.06
C ARG A 408 -22.25 -8.78 1.15
N PRO A 409 -21.74 -9.48 2.21
CA PRO A 409 -20.33 -9.88 2.28
C PRO A 409 -19.90 -10.86 1.17
N LEU A 410 -20.83 -11.58 0.53
CA LEU A 410 -20.54 -12.44 -0.63
C LEU A 410 -20.28 -11.61 -1.90
N VAL A 411 -20.94 -10.46 -2.05
CA VAL A 411 -20.71 -9.49 -3.15
C VAL A 411 -19.41 -8.72 -2.90
N ASN A 412 -19.29 -8.18 -1.70
CA ASN A 412 -18.12 -7.40 -1.27
C ASN A 412 -17.87 -7.67 0.21
N SER A 413 -16.72 -8.27 0.49
CA SER A 413 -16.33 -8.64 1.86
C SER A 413 -16.21 -7.44 2.82
N GLY A 414 -16.41 -6.20 2.34
CA GLY A 414 -16.16 -4.97 3.11
C GLY A 414 -14.68 -4.70 3.41
N ARG A 415 -13.78 -5.57 2.93
CA ARG A 415 -12.33 -5.51 3.17
C ARG A 415 -11.59 -4.82 2.03
N LEU A 416 -12.06 -3.64 1.64
CA LEU A 416 -11.31 -2.82 0.68
C LEU A 416 -10.02 -2.34 1.38
N SER A 417 -8.89 -2.92 1.00
CA SER A 417 -7.55 -2.56 1.52
C SER A 417 -7.45 -2.43 3.05
N VAL A 418 -8.12 -3.29 3.78
CA VAL A 418 -7.92 -3.41 5.24
C VAL A 418 -6.53 -4.00 5.47
N PRO A 419 -5.72 -3.44 6.37
CA PRO A 419 -4.41 -4.00 6.70
C PRO A 419 -4.57 -5.41 7.28
N CYS A 420 -3.66 -6.31 6.92
CA CYS A 420 -3.69 -7.66 7.46
C CYS A 420 -3.23 -7.67 8.92
N VAL A 421 -3.68 -8.66 9.66
CA VAL A 421 -3.20 -8.96 11.00
C VAL A 421 -2.13 -10.04 10.88
N TYR A 422 -0.95 -9.84 11.46
CA TYR A 422 0.14 -10.79 11.43
C TYR A 422 -0.08 -11.92 12.46
N ASP A 423 -1.22 -12.60 12.34
CA ASP A 423 -1.53 -13.75 13.17
C ASP A 423 -0.44 -14.82 13.00
N GLY A 424 0.07 -15.34 14.11
CA GLY A 424 1.12 -16.37 14.09
C GLY A 424 2.53 -15.85 13.81
N SER A 425 2.75 -14.53 13.66
CA SER A 425 4.12 -14.00 13.57
C SER A 425 4.94 -14.37 14.81
N GLN A 426 6.19 -14.79 14.57
CA GLN A 426 7.13 -15.10 15.64
C GLN A 426 7.58 -13.85 16.44
N LEU A 427 7.28 -12.66 15.94
CA LEU A 427 7.55 -11.40 16.63
C LEU A 427 6.48 -11.02 17.65
N ASN A 428 5.38 -11.77 17.74
CA ASN A 428 4.26 -11.50 18.63
C ASN A 428 4.26 -12.46 19.82
N THR A 429 3.94 -11.93 21.01
CA THR A 429 3.65 -12.78 22.18
C THR A 429 2.31 -13.50 22.05
N ALA A 430 2.09 -14.51 22.88
CA ALA A 430 0.74 -15.00 23.13
C ALA A 430 -0.15 -13.87 23.68
N ASP A 431 -1.44 -13.91 23.33
CA ASP A 431 -2.41 -12.94 23.83
C ASP A 431 -2.72 -13.18 25.32
N ALA A 432 -2.32 -12.24 26.16
CA ALA A 432 -2.55 -12.29 27.61
C ALA A 432 -3.73 -11.43 28.07
N LEU A 433 -4.49 -10.84 27.13
CA LEU A 433 -5.67 -10.01 27.40
C LEU A 433 -6.84 -10.38 26.46
N PRO A 434 -7.34 -11.63 26.54
CA PRO A 434 -8.32 -12.16 25.59
C PRO A 434 -9.69 -11.44 25.66
N ASP A 435 -10.04 -10.80 26.77
CA ASP A 435 -11.28 -10.05 26.92
C ASP A 435 -11.27 -8.68 26.23
N ALA A 436 -10.08 -8.23 25.77
CA ALA A 436 -9.94 -7.00 25.01
C ALA A 436 -10.28 -7.22 23.51
N PRO A 437 -10.69 -6.16 22.79
CA PRO A 437 -11.10 -6.26 21.39
C PRO A 437 -10.07 -6.93 20.49
N MET A 438 -10.53 -7.83 19.63
CA MET A 438 -9.69 -8.55 18.67
C MET A 438 -8.95 -7.63 17.68
N ARG A 439 -9.48 -6.43 17.43
CA ARG A 439 -8.84 -5.42 16.56
C ARG A 439 -7.54 -4.84 17.12
N ALA A 440 -7.23 -5.05 18.41
CA ALA A 440 -5.99 -4.65 19.07
C ALA A 440 -5.20 -5.85 19.63
N ARG A 441 -5.40 -7.07 19.10
CA ARG A 441 -4.64 -8.26 19.50
C ARG A 441 -3.20 -8.22 18.99
N PRO A 442 -2.28 -9.04 19.53
CA PRO A 442 -0.94 -9.17 18.98
C PRO A 442 -0.97 -9.48 17.49
N GLY A 443 -0.17 -8.75 16.71
CA GLY A 443 -0.13 -8.80 15.25
C GLY A 443 -1.07 -7.83 14.54
N ALA A 444 -2.05 -7.25 15.23
CA ALA A 444 -2.96 -6.26 14.64
C ALA A 444 -2.29 -4.89 14.52
N PRO A 445 -2.58 -4.11 13.47
CA PRO A 445 -2.24 -2.69 13.44
C PRO A 445 -3.01 -1.96 14.56
N CYS A 446 -2.33 -1.02 15.21
CA CYS A 446 -2.92 -0.23 16.29
C CYS A 446 -4.12 0.59 15.79
N PRO A 447 -5.31 0.45 16.37
CA PRO A 447 -6.42 1.36 16.12
C PRO A 447 -6.04 2.78 16.54
N ASP A 448 -6.09 3.74 15.60
CA ASP A 448 -5.92 5.15 15.97
C ASP A 448 -7.11 5.65 16.77
N ALA A 449 -6.89 6.63 17.65
CA ALA A 449 -7.93 7.24 18.47
C ALA A 449 -7.55 8.66 18.89
N PRO A 450 -8.53 9.55 19.14
CA PRO A 450 -8.26 10.88 19.65
C PRO A 450 -7.62 10.87 21.05
N LEU A 451 -6.69 11.80 21.24
CA LEU A 451 -6.10 12.20 22.52
C LEU A 451 -6.37 13.69 22.75
N ALA A 452 -6.06 14.19 23.95
CA ALA A 452 -6.17 15.62 24.24
C ALA A 452 -5.36 16.47 23.25
N ASP A 453 -4.16 15.98 22.88
CA ASP A 453 -3.26 16.63 21.94
C ASP A 453 -3.06 15.74 20.68
N GLY A 454 -4.06 15.73 19.81
CA GLY A 454 -3.99 15.03 18.53
C GLY A 454 -4.50 13.58 18.57
N PHE A 455 -3.74 12.65 18.03
CA PHE A 455 -4.14 11.25 17.87
C PHE A 455 -3.09 10.29 18.43
N LEU A 456 -3.51 9.09 18.82
CA LEU A 456 -2.62 8.09 19.42
C LEU A 456 -1.41 7.78 18.52
N LEU A 457 -1.61 7.53 17.22
CA LEU A 457 -0.54 7.15 16.32
C LEU A 457 0.49 8.27 16.09
N ASP A 458 0.12 9.54 16.26
CA ASP A 458 1.06 10.66 16.21
C ASP A 458 1.96 10.74 17.44
N ASN A 459 1.49 10.18 18.57
CA ASN A 459 2.18 10.20 19.85
C ASN A 459 3.10 8.98 20.04
N LEU A 460 3.05 7.99 19.13
CA LEU A 460 4.02 6.88 19.13
C LEU A 460 5.38 7.35 18.62
N CYS A 461 6.47 6.85 19.21
CA CYS A 461 7.82 7.16 18.76
C CYS A 461 8.21 6.36 17.50
N LYS A 462 9.38 6.66 16.92
CA LYS A 462 9.94 5.90 15.79
C LYS A 462 10.46 4.49 16.19
N GLY A 463 10.54 4.21 17.47
CA GLY A 463 10.93 2.93 18.07
C GLY A 463 9.73 2.18 18.65
N PHE A 464 10.01 1.26 19.54
CA PHE A 464 8.98 0.59 20.32
C PHE A 464 8.36 1.54 21.33
N SER A 465 7.05 1.42 21.54
CA SER A 465 6.29 2.24 22.48
C SER A 465 5.43 1.37 23.40
N LEU A 466 5.15 1.84 24.60
CA LEU A 466 4.19 1.24 25.52
C LEU A 466 2.95 2.14 25.66
N LEU A 467 1.77 1.54 25.57
CA LEU A 467 0.49 2.19 25.87
C LEU A 467 -0.09 1.55 27.13
N GLY A 468 -0.20 2.31 28.21
CA GLY A 468 -0.89 1.92 29.45
C GLY A 468 -2.28 2.55 29.51
N ILE A 469 -3.32 1.74 29.77
CA ILE A 469 -4.69 2.21 29.88
C ILE A 469 -5.23 1.81 31.25
N ASN A 470 -5.66 2.78 32.06
CA ASN A 470 -6.06 2.62 33.46
C ASN A 470 -5.01 1.92 34.35
N THR A 471 -3.74 1.94 33.92
CA THR A 471 -2.62 1.36 34.67
C THR A 471 -1.39 2.26 34.52
N GLN A 472 -0.51 2.23 35.50
CA GLN A 472 0.72 3.01 35.45
C GLN A 472 1.85 2.19 34.89
N ILE A 473 2.62 2.77 33.96
CA ILE A 473 3.91 2.28 33.51
C ILE A 473 4.98 2.85 34.46
N ALA A 474 6.01 2.07 34.78
CA ALA A 474 7.05 2.52 35.69
C ALA A 474 7.71 3.81 35.19
N PRO A 475 7.99 4.81 36.06
CA PRO A 475 8.57 6.09 35.64
C PRO A 475 9.97 5.97 35.01
N ASN A 476 10.69 4.89 35.30
CA ASN A 476 12.03 4.60 34.78
C ASN A 476 12.01 3.59 33.62
N GLU A 477 10.86 3.34 32.99
CA GLU A 477 10.75 2.51 31.80
C GLU A 477 11.56 3.15 30.65
N PRO A 478 12.53 2.42 30.04
CA PRO A 478 13.35 2.96 28.98
C PRO A 478 12.62 3.15 27.65
N LEU A 479 11.51 2.46 27.45
CA LEU A 479 10.68 2.63 26.25
C LEU A 479 9.82 3.89 26.36
N HIS A 480 9.59 4.52 25.21
CA HIS A 480 8.59 5.58 25.12
C HIS A 480 7.24 5.09 25.61
N SER A 481 6.62 5.78 26.55
CA SER A 481 5.39 5.33 27.17
C SER A 481 4.29 6.40 27.16
N ILE A 482 3.07 5.97 26.87
CA ILE A 482 1.84 6.76 26.88
C ILE A 482 0.93 6.13 27.94
N SER A 483 0.50 6.91 28.92
CA SER A 483 -0.45 6.47 29.94
C SER A 483 -1.72 7.29 29.87
N VAL A 484 -2.86 6.62 29.71
CA VAL A 484 -4.18 7.22 29.63
C VAL A 484 -5.18 6.52 30.57
N THR A 485 -6.29 7.18 30.84
CA THR A 485 -7.42 6.57 31.53
C THR A 485 -8.63 6.51 30.62
N SER A 486 -9.57 5.61 30.88
CA SER A 486 -10.84 5.54 30.17
C SER A 486 -11.62 6.86 30.19
N LYS A 487 -11.39 7.68 31.24
CA LYS A 487 -11.99 9.00 31.35
C LYS A 487 -11.31 10.04 30.46
N SER A 488 -9.97 10.01 30.36
CA SER A 488 -9.21 10.99 29.56
C SER A 488 -9.18 10.65 28.07
N ALA A 489 -9.34 9.38 27.71
CA ALA A 489 -9.32 8.89 26.34
C ALA A 489 -10.36 7.77 26.12
N PRO A 490 -11.66 8.11 26.08
CA PRO A 490 -12.74 7.11 25.99
C PRO A 490 -12.67 6.27 24.71
N ASP A 491 -12.30 6.86 23.59
CA ASP A 491 -12.16 6.12 22.31
C ASP A 491 -11.03 5.08 22.37
N ILE A 492 -9.92 5.38 23.05
CA ILE A 492 -8.85 4.40 23.30
C ILE A 492 -9.39 3.26 24.16
N ALA A 493 -10.13 3.55 25.21
CA ALA A 493 -10.72 2.51 26.06
C ALA A 493 -11.63 1.58 25.25
N VAL A 494 -12.53 2.12 24.43
CA VAL A 494 -13.42 1.33 23.55
C VAL A 494 -12.64 0.50 22.54
N ARG A 495 -11.58 1.06 21.96
CA ARG A 495 -10.80 0.39 20.88
C ARG A 495 -9.82 -0.66 21.40
N TYR A 496 -9.34 -0.50 22.63
CA TYR A 496 -8.29 -1.33 23.21
C TYR A 496 -8.73 -2.20 24.38
N LEU A 497 -9.58 -1.71 25.28
CA LEU A 497 -9.99 -2.48 26.47
C LEU A 497 -11.26 -3.31 26.22
N GLY A 498 -12.30 -2.75 25.55
CA GLY A 498 -13.61 -3.39 25.49
C GLY A 498 -14.14 -3.62 26.90
N ASP A 499 -14.28 -4.90 27.30
CA ASP A 499 -14.75 -5.29 28.63
C ASP A 499 -13.61 -5.38 29.67
N ALA A 500 -12.34 -5.35 29.26
CA ALA A 500 -11.19 -5.36 30.16
C ALA A 500 -11.10 -4.03 30.94
N GLN A 501 -10.66 -4.09 32.20
CA GLN A 501 -10.58 -2.92 33.07
C GLN A 501 -9.28 -2.12 32.89
N THR A 502 -8.18 -2.82 32.61
CA THR A 502 -6.84 -2.27 32.44
C THR A 502 -6.14 -2.95 31.28
N GLY A 503 -5.13 -2.31 30.70
CA GLY A 503 -4.34 -2.92 29.65
C GLY A 503 -3.00 -2.23 29.45
N VAL A 504 -1.98 -3.01 29.09
CA VAL A 504 -0.67 -2.55 28.63
C VAL A 504 -0.39 -3.17 27.28
N TYR A 505 0.08 -2.37 26.33
CA TYR A 505 0.34 -2.77 24.95
C TYR A 505 1.78 -2.42 24.57
N LEU A 506 2.55 -3.40 24.08
CA LEU A 506 3.81 -3.15 23.42
C LEU A 506 3.55 -2.96 21.93
N ILE A 507 3.94 -1.81 21.41
CA ILE A 507 3.69 -1.38 20.04
C ILE A 507 5.02 -1.30 19.29
N ARG A 508 5.10 -1.92 18.12
CA ARG A 508 6.25 -1.94 17.22
C ARG A 508 6.42 -0.59 16.50
N PRO A 509 7.61 -0.32 15.90
CA PRO A 509 7.84 0.89 15.09
C PRO A 509 6.88 1.04 13.90
N ASP A 510 6.41 -0.07 13.32
CA ASP A 510 5.38 -0.12 12.27
C ASP A 510 3.96 -0.08 12.83
N GLN A 511 3.80 0.38 14.07
CA GLN A 511 2.49 0.56 14.73
C GLN A 511 1.63 -0.70 14.76
N HIS A 512 2.24 -1.89 14.86
CA HIS A 512 1.55 -3.14 15.16
C HIS A 512 1.73 -3.51 16.63
N VAL A 513 0.73 -4.14 17.21
CA VAL A 513 0.79 -4.65 18.58
C VAL A 513 1.69 -5.90 18.60
N ALA A 514 2.79 -5.88 19.35
CA ALA A 514 3.64 -7.03 19.58
C ALA A 514 3.15 -7.92 20.71
N GLY A 515 2.55 -7.31 21.74
CA GLY A 515 2.00 -8.02 22.90
C GLY A 515 1.05 -7.13 23.70
N ARG A 516 0.18 -7.76 24.50
CA ARG A 516 -0.73 -7.05 25.40
C ARG A 516 -0.98 -7.84 26.69
N TRP A 517 -1.12 -7.11 27.81
CA TRP A 517 -1.25 -7.67 29.16
C TRP A 517 -2.25 -6.86 29.99
N PRO A 518 -2.87 -7.44 31.04
CA PRO A 518 -3.76 -6.71 31.92
C PRO A 518 -3.05 -5.67 32.79
N THR A 519 -1.79 -5.91 33.16
CA THR A 519 -1.00 -5.03 34.03
C THR A 519 0.44 -4.89 33.51
N TYR A 520 1.11 -3.82 33.95
CA TYR A 520 2.52 -3.62 33.65
C TYR A 520 3.39 -4.65 34.39
N ASP A 521 4.23 -5.36 33.64
CA ASP A 521 5.28 -6.24 34.12
C ASP A 521 6.55 -6.10 33.27
N ALA A 522 7.60 -5.49 33.84
CA ALA A 522 8.84 -5.19 33.14
C ALA A 522 9.51 -6.43 32.55
N GLN A 523 9.41 -7.60 33.21
CA GLN A 523 10.03 -8.83 32.71
C GLN A 523 9.30 -9.37 31.46
N SER A 524 7.98 -9.38 31.48
CA SER A 524 7.16 -9.76 30.30
C SER A 524 7.38 -8.83 29.12
N ILE A 525 7.48 -7.52 29.38
CA ILE A 525 7.76 -6.51 28.34
C ILE A 525 9.17 -6.71 27.75
N SER A 526 10.19 -6.93 28.60
CA SER A 526 11.55 -7.18 28.14
C SER A 526 11.66 -8.43 27.27
N ARG A 527 11.00 -9.54 27.64
CA ARG A 527 10.93 -10.75 26.81
C ARG A 527 10.19 -10.51 25.49
N ALA A 528 9.08 -9.78 25.54
CA ALA A 528 8.33 -9.44 24.35
C ALA A 528 9.14 -8.56 23.38
N LEU A 529 9.94 -7.63 23.91
CA LEU A 529 10.85 -6.81 23.10
C LEU A 529 11.95 -7.65 22.46
N ALA A 530 12.57 -8.57 23.22
CA ALA A 530 13.58 -9.50 22.70
C ALA A 530 12.99 -10.40 21.59
N MET A 531 11.76 -10.87 21.77
CA MET A 531 11.03 -11.62 20.74
C MET A 531 10.73 -10.75 19.51
N ALA A 532 10.18 -9.55 19.70
CA ALA A 532 9.81 -8.63 18.62
C ALA A 532 11.01 -8.14 17.81
N THR A 533 12.24 -8.23 18.36
CA THR A 533 13.51 -7.93 17.70
C THR A 533 14.27 -9.18 17.23
N ALA A 534 13.64 -10.34 17.31
CA ALA A 534 14.22 -11.65 16.98
C ALA A 534 15.52 -11.97 17.76
N GLN A 535 15.74 -11.40 18.95
CA GLN A 535 16.85 -11.75 19.84
C GLN A 535 16.57 -13.06 20.57
N GLU A 536 15.29 -13.34 20.90
CA GLU A 536 14.81 -14.61 21.42
C GLU A 536 13.82 -15.25 20.43
N THR A 537 13.69 -16.58 20.48
CA THR A 537 12.67 -17.31 19.72
C THR A 537 11.52 -17.69 20.65
N ARG A 538 10.33 -17.96 20.08
CA ARG A 538 9.12 -18.30 20.83
C ARG A 538 9.24 -19.62 21.58
N ASP A 539 10.19 -20.47 21.20
CA ASP A 539 10.41 -21.83 21.74
C ASP A 539 11.66 -21.91 22.64
N GLY A 540 12.25 -20.76 23.02
CA GLY A 540 13.44 -20.68 23.86
C GLY A 540 13.18 -20.32 25.31
#